data_bb8d5625be4d81d162cff580fda44bec
#
_entry.id   bb8d5625be4d81d162cff580fda44bec
#
_cell.length_a   1.000
_cell.length_b   1.000
_cell.length_c   1.000
_cell.angle_alpha   90.00
_cell.angle_beta   90.00
_cell.angle_gamma   90.00
#
_symmetry.space_group_name_H-M   'P 1'
#
loop_
_entity.id
_entity.type
_entity.pdbx_description
1 polymer ?
#
loop_
_entity_poly.entity_id
_entity_poly.type
_entity_poly.pdbx_seq_one_letter_code
_entity_poly.pdbx_strand_id
1 'polypeptide(L)'
;MNRFWGKHFGPALLVAVLAIFSFTAPASAQTIRDLPPPPPPKPTPKPTPVPTPPPLKDEDFDVVRVTSSLVMVPVSVVDGRGEPVLGLQLPDFRLDEEGKTQEITQIGNPDQVPLDIAILFDVSSSVSDRGFFAFQQKAAASFLKQVMKPADRAAVFAIKGRPEMIAPLGPSDATAAKLIAIPAATTPVATAFYDTVLAAAAYLKTNSSDGHRRVILVISDGDDNISNAIKELSRAEARASLDGKVTPLAARASLDARRERAVADVQRGVQQADAAFYSVNPGGPSVRLNQISTRAQNHMQVIATATGGTAFLPAAEDLEKVFSEVAAELRGQYLIQYYSNSQATGSQFRRIAVTLPAKPDLRVRARQGYYPKVGK
;
A
#
# COMPACT_ATOMS: atom_id res chain seq x y z
N MET A 1 -16.10 1.19 -66.97
CA MET A 1 -15.09 1.39 -68.07
C MET A 1 -13.72 1.22 -67.44
N ASN A 2 -13.00 0.20 -67.93
CA ASN A 2 -11.55 -0.16 -67.83
C ASN A 2 -11.02 -0.52 -66.42
N ARG A 3 -10.76 -1.80 -66.09
CA ARG A 3 -9.71 -2.73 -66.58
C ARG A 3 -8.31 -2.15 -66.23
N PHE A 4 -7.34 -2.83 -65.52
CA PHE A 4 -6.76 -4.20 -65.71
C PHE A 4 -5.74 -4.46 -64.58
N TRP A 5 -5.64 -5.68 -64.11
CA TRP A 5 -4.51 -6.63 -63.98
C TRP A 5 -3.35 -6.20 -63.03
N GLY A 6 -2.82 -6.99 -62.17
CA GLY A 6 -2.75 -8.45 -62.00
C GLY A 6 -1.36 -8.87 -61.57
N LYS A 7 -1.30 -9.94 -60.87
CA LYS A 7 -0.23 -10.97 -60.73
C LYS A 7 0.40 -11.12 -59.36
N HIS A 8 -0.03 -12.18 -58.74
CA HIS A 8 0.67 -13.29 -58.12
C HIS A 8 2.22 -13.22 -58.05
N PHE A 9 2.79 -13.46 -56.84
CA PHE A 9 3.89 -14.41 -56.66
C PHE A 9 3.79 -14.98 -55.22
N GLY A 10 3.81 -16.30 -55.13
CA GLY A 10 3.66 -17.10 -53.96
C GLY A 10 4.98 -17.34 -53.18
N PRO A 11 4.92 -18.21 -52.18
CA PRO A 11 5.89 -18.26 -51.10
C PRO A 11 7.08 -19.18 -51.42
N ALA A 12 8.28 -18.78 -51.09
CA ALA A 12 9.45 -19.66 -51.04
C ALA A 12 9.71 -20.08 -49.59
N LEU A 13 9.44 -21.34 -49.34
CA LEU A 13 9.76 -22.08 -48.13
C LEU A 13 11.27 -22.39 -48.13
N LEU A 14 12.04 -21.83 -47.19
CA LEU A 14 13.45 -22.16 -47.03
C LEU A 14 13.60 -23.04 -45.78
N VAL A 15 13.69 -24.37 -46.03
CA VAL A 15 13.99 -25.39 -45.03
C VAL A 15 15.52 -25.39 -44.82
N ALA A 16 15.99 -24.93 -43.67
CA ALA A 16 17.38 -25.12 -43.27
C ALA A 16 17.51 -26.45 -42.52
N VAL A 17 18.14 -27.42 -43.16
CA VAL A 17 18.55 -28.69 -42.56
C VAL A 17 19.84 -28.46 -41.77
N LEU A 18 19.76 -28.59 -40.45
CA LEU A 18 20.94 -28.57 -39.57
C LEU A 18 21.49 -29.98 -39.46
N ALA A 19 22.63 -30.25 -40.14
CA ALA A 19 23.38 -31.48 -40.01
C ALA A 19 24.15 -31.51 -38.70
N ILE A 20 23.81 -32.41 -37.79
CA ILE A 20 24.55 -32.69 -36.56
C ILE A 20 25.71 -33.61 -36.90
N PHE A 21 26.93 -33.10 -36.92
CA PHE A 21 28.15 -33.93 -36.99
C PHE A 21 28.48 -34.44 -35.58
N SER A 22 28.26 -35.73 -35.35
CA SER A 22 28.75 -36.45 -34.19
C SER A 22 30.22 -36.80 -34.43
N PHE A 23 31.14 -36.15 -33.73
CA PHE A 23 32.55 -36.56 -33.65
C PHE A 23 32.70 -37.60 -32.55
N THR A 24 32.87 -38.87 -32.94
CA THR A 24 33.33 -39.93 -32.04
C THR A 24 34.85 -39.99 -32.11
N ALA A 25 35.51 -39.59 -31.03
CA ALA A 25 36.95 -39.82 -30.87
C ALA A 25 37.18 -41.22 -30.29
N PRO A 26 38.16 -42.01 -30.81
CA PRO A 26 38.49 -43.30 -30.26
C PRO A 26 39.24 -43.16 -28.91
N ALA A 27 38.77 -43.81 -27.89
CA ALA A 27 39.45 -43.95 -26.63
C ALA A 27 40.68 -44.89 -26.77
N SER A 28 41.86 -44.35 -26.70
CA SER A 28 43.11 -45.13 -26.60
C SER A 28 43.22 -45.70 -25.19
N ALA A 29 43.06 -47.00 -25.05
CA ALA A 29 43.36 -47.72 -23.82
C ALA A 29 44.90 -47.69 -23.55
N GLN A 30 45.33 -46.92 -22.55
CA GLN A 30 46.68 -47.00 -22.02
C GLN A 30 46.77 -48.16 -21.03
N THR A 31 47.61 -49.12 -21.35
CA THR A 31 47.97 -50.25 -20.51
C THR A 31 48.67 -49.72 -19.25
N ILE A 32 48.11 -50.02 -18.12
CA ILE A 32 48.70 -49.74 -16.82
C ILE A 32 49.91 -50.67 -16.66
N ARG A 33 51.13 -50.12 -16.66
CA ARG A 33 52.32 -50.81 -16.26
C ARG A 33 52.29 -51.05 -14.76
N ASP A 34 52.58 -52.26 -14.31
CA ASP A 34 52.74 -52.66 -12.91
C ASP A 34 53.73 -51.75 -12.20
N LEU A 35 53.24 -50.96 -11.27
CA LEU A 35 54.06 -50.27 -10.32
C LEU A 35 54.30 -51.17 -9.12
N PRO A 36 55.52 -51.21 -8.58
CA PRO A 36 55.80 -51.98 -7.37
C PRO A 36 54.98 -51.48 -6.17
N PRO A 37 54.62 -52.39 -5.25
CA PRO A 37 53.80 -52.00 -4.10
C PRO A 37 54.49 -50.95 -3.22
N PRO A 38 53.73 -50.00 -2.68
CA PRO A 38 54.28 -48.96 -1.83
C PRO A 38 54.88 -49.56 -0.53
N PRO A 39 55.95 -48.95 0.00
CA PRO A 39 56.57 -49.43 1.25
C PRO A 39 55.60 -49.30 2.43
N PRO A 40 55.69 -50.15 3.45
CA PRO A 40 54.83 -50.14 4.62
C PRO A 40 54.89 -48.79 5.33
N PRO A 41 53.76 -48.29 5.83
CA PRO A 41 53.71 -47.00 6.53
C PRO A 41 54.55 -47.02 7.79
N LYS A 42 55.37 -46.01 8.01
CA LYS A 42 56.09 -45.80 9.24
C LYS A 42 55.11 -45.65 10.40
N PRO A 43 55.40 -46.20 11.60
CA PRO A 43 54.51 -46.06 12.74
C PRO A 43 54.32 -44.55 13.07
N THR A 44 53.07 -44.13 13.06
CA THR A 44 52.70 -42.77 13.48
C THR A 44 52.96 -42.62 14.96
N PRO A 45 53.64 -41.58 15.43
CA PRO A 45 53.82 -41.35 16.89
C PRO A 45 52.41 -41.13 17.50
N LYS A 46 52.20 -41.79 18.68
CA LYS A 46 50.94 -41.56 19.44
C LYS A 46 50.78 -40.08 19.74
N PRO A 47 49.60 -39.51 19.50
CA PRO A 47 49.37 -38.13 19.83
C PRO A 47 49.53 -37.93 21.35
N THR A 48 50.36 -36.98 21.71
CA THR A 48 50.45 -36.49 23.08
C THR A 48 49.09 -35.91 23.48
N PRO A 49 48.53 -36.23 24.64
CA PRO A 49 47.27 -35.67 25.08
C PRO A 49 47.42 -34.16 25.18
N VAL A 50 46.68 -33.44 24.34
CA VAL A 50 46.52 -32.00 24.46
C VAL A 50 45.75 -31.75 25.76
N PRO A 51 46.23 -30.87 26.65
CA PRO A 51 45.47 -30.53 27.84
C PRO A 51 44.13 -29.97 27.44
N THR A 52 43.06 -30.60 27.91
CA THR A 52 41.68 -30.10 27.73
C THR A 52 41.60 -28.72 28.37
N PRO A 53 41.24 -27.66 27.64
CA PRO A 53 41.02 -26.36 28.26
C PRO A 53 39.93 -26.51 29.34
N PRO A 54 40.05 -25.79 30.47
CA PRO A 54 39.03 -25.83 31.50
C PRO A 54 37.67 -25.49 30.87
N PRO A 55 36.56 -26.08 31.34
CA PRO A 55 35.25 -25.73 30.85
C PRO A 55 35.06 -24.23 31.05
N LEU A 56 34.84 -23.52 29.95
CA LEU A 56 34.36 -22.14 30.00
C LEU A 56 33.09 -22.18 30.86
N LYS A 57 33.13 -21.50 32.01
CA LYS A 57 31.89 -21.21 32.73
C LYS A 57 30.97 -20.57 31.71
N ASP A 58 29.79 -21.13 31.55
CA ASP A 58 28.69 -20.45 30.91
C ASP A 58 28.43 -19.14 31.70
N GLU A 59 29.21 -18.11 31.40
CA GLU A 59 28.76 -16.76 31.68
C GLU A 59 27.55 -16.60 30.76
N ASP A 60 26.40 -16.52 31.37
CA ASP A 60 25.15 -16.11 30.72
C ASP A 60 25.43 -14.76 30.02
N PHE A 61 26.00 -14.83 28.83
CA PHE A 61 25.91 -13.72 27.91
C PHE A 61 24.42 -13.62 27.54
N ASP A 62 23.74 -12.79 28.27
CA ASP A 62 22.41 -12.35 27.93
C ASP A 62 22.53 -11.67 26.54
N VAL A 63 22.44 -12.51 25.51
CA VAL A 63 22.47 -12.02 24.11
C VAL A 63 21.18 -11.27 23.91
N VAL A 64 21.22 -9.98 24.29
CA VAL A 64 20.15 -9.04 23.94
C VAL A 64 20.11 -9.00 22.42
N ARG A 65 19.27 -9.84 21.83
CA ARG A 65 18.94 -9.77 20.41
C ARG A 65 18.16 -8.49 20.19
N VAL A 66 18.87 -7.40 19.94
CA VAL A 66 18.27 -6.16 19.45
C VAL A 66 17.85 -6.43 18.00
N THR A 67 16.64 -6.90 17.79
CA THR A 67 16.02 -6.94 16.47
C THR A 67 15.62 -5.52 16.10
N SER A 68 16.59 -4.75 15.62
CA SER A 68 16.33 -3.43 15.06
C SER A 68 15.67 -3.62 13.69
N SER A 69 14.40 -3.31 13.58
CA SER A 69 13.68 -3.35 12.30
C SER A 69 13.77 -2.00 11.61
N LEU A 70 14.17 -2.02 10.32
CA LEU A 70 14.16 -0.84 9.48
C LEU A 70 12.72 -0.35 9.29
N VAL A 71 12.48 0.90 9.63
CA VAL A 71 11.18 1.57 9.45
C VAL A 71 11.31 2.56 8.31
N MET A 72 10.45 2.42 7.29
CA MET A 72 10.36 3.37 6.17
C MET A 72 9.11 4.24 6.35
N VAL A 73 9.29 5.56 6.30
CA VAL A 73 8.24 6.56 6.46
C VAL A 73 8.16 7.39 5.19
N PRO A 74 7.12 7.20 4.36
CA PRO A 74 6.84 8.12 3.27
C PRO A 74 6.45 9.50 3.81
N VAL A 75 7.11 10.53 3.32
CA VAL A 75 6.92 11.91 3.75
C VAL A 75 6.69 12.80 2.55
N SER A 76 5.57 13.50 2.51
CA SER A 76 5.29 14.54 1.54
C SER A 76 5.59 15.90 2.15
N VAL A 77 6.31 16.75 1.42
CA VAL A 77 6.56 18.14 1.82
C VAL A 77 5.99 19.07 0.76
N VAL A 78 5.18 20.02 1.18
CA VAL A 78 4.56 20.98 0.29
C VAL A 78 4.77 22.41 0.78
N ASP A 79 4.79 23.33 -0.16
CA ASP A 79 4.85 24.77 0.12
C ASP A 79 3.48 25.36 0.57
N GLY A 80 3.42 26.67 0.76
CA GLY A 80 2.19 27.38 1.12
C GLY A 80 1.09 27.33 0.06
N ARG A 81 1.41 26.96 -1.19
CA ARG A 81 0.47 26.79 -2.32
C ARG A 81 0.01 25.33 -2.46
N GLY A 82 0.63 24.39 -1.72
CA GLY A 82 0.35 22.97 -1.81
C GLY A 82 1.21 22.23 -2.84
N GLU A 83 2.17 22.92 -3.48
CA GLU A 83 3.06 22.31 -4.45
C GLU A 83 4.16 21.49 -3.76
N PRO A 84 4.51 20.29 -4.31
CA PRO A 84 5.56 19.46 -3.74
C PRO A 84 6.92 20.17 -3.74
N VAL A 85 7.58 20.18 -2.60
CA VAL A 85 8.94 20.69 -2.43
C VAL A 85 9.92 19.53 -2.55
N LEU A 86 10.79 19.57 -3.57
CA LEU A 86 11.80 18.55 -3.83
C LEU A 86 13.21 19.04 -3.47
N GLY A 87 14.17 18.11 -3.36
CA GLY A 87 15.58 18.43 -3.15
C GLY A 87 15.99 18.66 -1.69
N LEU A 88 15.11 18.41 -0.73
CA LEU A 88 15.48 18.41 0.69
C LEU A 88 16.46 17.28 1.00
N GLN A 89 17.40 17.56 1.90
CA GLN A 89 18.47 16.65 2.29
C GLN A 89 18.21 16.09 3.69
N LEU A 90 18.90 15.00 4.04
CA LEU A 90 18.78 14.34 5.33
C LEU A 90 18.85 15.29 6.55
N PRO A 91 19.78 16.27 6.61
CA PRO A 91 19.84 17.20 7.73
C PRO A 91 18.64 18.16 7.86
N ASP A 92 17.83 18.30 6.80
CA ASP A 92 16.61 19.14 6.88
C ASP A 92 15.54 18.49 7.76
N PHE A 93 15.55 17.14 7.89
CA PHE A 93 14.51 16.38 8.58
C PHE A 93 14.89 16.04 10.01
N ARG A 94 13.91 16.10 10.89
CA ARG A 94 13.94 15.51 12.22
C ARG A 94 12.79 14.53 12.37
N LEU A 95 13.10 13.34 12.88
CA LEU A 95 12.12 12.29 13.17
C LEU A 95 12.16 11.98 14.67
N ASP A 96 10.99 12.02 15.29
CA ASP A 96 10.81 11.61 16.69
C ASP A 96 9.88 10.38 16.74
N GLU A 97 10.24 9.33 17.49
CA GLU A 97 9.41 8.17 17.82
C GLU A 97 9.13 8.18 19.32
N GLU A 98 7.85 8.15 19.71
CA GLU A 98 7.42 8.26 21.10
C GLU A 98 8.07 9.46 21.84
N GLY A 99 8.25 10.57 21.12
CA GLY A 99 8.86 11.79 21.62
C GLY A 99 10.38 11.74 21.76
N LYS A 100 11.04 10.68 21.30
CA LYS A 100 12.51 10.54 21.29
C LYS A 100 13.03 10.69 19.88
N THR A 101 13.98 11.58 19.67
CA THR A 101 14.63 11.77 18.37
C THR A 101 15.33 10.49 17.92
N GLN A 102 15.10 10.09 16.69
CA GLN A 102 15.71 8.94 16.03
C GLN A 102 16.73 9.41 15.00
N GLU A 103 17.78 8.63 14.83
CA GLU A 103 18.75 8.85 13.77
C GLU A 103 18.18 8.39 12.42
N ILE A 104 18.04 9.32 11.48
CA ILE A 104 17.63 9.01 10.11
C ILE A 104 18.83 8.43 9.37
N THR A 105 18.72 7.18 8.95
CA THR A 105 19.81 6.47 8.27
C THR A 105 19.99 6.92 6.83
N GLN A 106 18.86 7.08 6.11
CA GLN A 106 18.87 7.51 4.72
C GLN A 106 17.50 8.01 4.25
N ILE A 107 17.52 8.73 3.13
CA ILE A 107 16.32 9.05 2.34
C ILE A 107 16.36 8.16 1.10
N GLY A 108 15.41 7.23 0.99
CA GLY A 108 15.26 6.36 -0.17
C GLY A 108 14.66 7.10 -1.36
N ASN A 109 14.97 6.61 -2.56
CA ASN A 109 14.38 7.11 -3.79
C ASN A 109 13.02 6.46 -4.04
N PRO A 110 11.91 7.23 -4.10
CA PRO A 110 10.57 6.68 -4.35
C PRO A 110 10.46 5.96 -5.70
N ASP A 111 11.35 6.26 -6.64
CA ASP A 111 11.37 5.62 -7.95
C ASP A 111 11.87 4.18 -7.92
N GLN A 112 12.61 3.82 -6.88
CA GLN A 112 13.16 2.48 -6.68
C GLN A 112 12.29 1.59 -5.79
N VAL A 113 11.27 2.17 -5.16
CA VAL A 113 10.35 1.44 -4.26
C VAL A 113 8.99 1.28 -4.94
N PRO A 114 8.60 0.05 -5.33
CA PRO A 114 7.34 -0.18 -6.01
C PRO A 114 6.13 0.27 -5.19
N LEU A 115 5.07 0.65 -5.90
CA LEU A 115 3.80 1.09 -5.36
C LEU A 115 2.71 0.05 -5.59
N ASP A 116 2.04 -0.37 -4.52
CA ASP A 116 0.81 -1.14 -4.57
C ASP A 116 -0.37 -0.23 -4.18
N ILE A 117 -1.24 0.05 -5.13
CA ILE A 117 -2.38 0.94 -4.92
C ILE A 117 -3.71 0.19 -4.99
N ALA A 118 -4.60 0.39 -4.01
CA ALA A 118 -5.99 -0.03 -4.08
C ALA A 118 -6.87 1.18 -4.39
N ILE A 119 -7.55 1.17 -5.54
CA ILE A 119 -8.56 2.17 -5.90
C ILE A 119 -9.91 1.68 -5.44
N LEU A 120 -10.59 2.47 -4.61
CA LEU A 120 -11.94 2.23 -4.16
C LEU A 120 -12.86 3.21 -4.90
N PHE A 121 -13.70 2.67 -5.77
CA PHE A 121 -14.58 3.45 -6.63
C PHE A 121 -16.02 3.31 -6.19
N ASP A 122 -16.64 4.45 -5.86
CA ASP A 122 -18.00 4.47 -5.38
C ASP A 122 -19.00 4.40 -6.55
N VAL A 123 -19.88 3.42 -6.48
CA VAL A 123 -20.95 3.19 -7.46
C VAL A 123 -22.34 3.49 -6.88
N SER A 124 -22.42 4.16 -5.72
CA SER A 124 -23.67 4.55 -5.10
C SER A 124 -24.46 5.54 -5.96
N SER A 125 -25.76 5.63 -5.70
CA SER A 125 -26.63 6.53 -6.43
C SER A 125 -26.24 8.00 -6.27
N SER A 126 -25.77 8.40 -5.07
CA SER A 126 -25.32 9.78 -4.81
C SER A 126 -24.20 10.25 -5.72
N VAL A 127 -23.35 9.31 -6.17
CA VAL A 127 -22.23 9.56 -7.10
C VAL A 127 -22.69 9.38 -8.56
N SER A 128 -23.51 8.33 -8.83
CA SER A 128 -23.95 7.98 -10.18
C SER A 128 -24.96 8.96 -10.78
N ASP A 129 -25.88 9.48 -9.96
CA ASP A 129 -26.99 10.34 -10.41
C ASP A 129 -26.56 11.75 -10.88
N ARG A 130 -25.32 12.16 -10.54
CA ARG A 130 -24.80 13.49 -10.91
C ARG A 130 -24.29 13.59 -12.36
N GLY A 131 -24.40 12.54 -13.17
CA GLY A 131 -23.96 12.52 -14.57
C GLY A 131 -22.45 12.49 -14.78
N PHE A 132 -21.65 12.53 -13.73
CA PHE A 132 -20.17 12.56 -13.81
C PHE A 132 -19.50 11.19 -13.66
N PHE A 133 -20.27 10.11 -13.51
CA PHE A 133 -19.75 8.79 -13.25
C PHE A 133 -18.67 8.33 -14.26
N ALA A 134 -19.01 8.40 -15.55
CA ALA A 134 -18.08 8.02 -16.62
C ALA A 134 -16.84 8.94 -16.69
N PHE A 135 -16.99 10.21 -16.34
CA PHE A 135 -15.86 11.15 -16.24
C PHE A 135 -14.93 10.77 -15.11
N GLN A 136 -15.48 10.47 -13.93
CA GLN A 136 -14.70 10.00 -12.77
C GLN A 136 -13.95 8.71 -13.08
N GLN A 137 -14.58 7.74 -13.75
CA GLN A 137 -13.93 6.51 -14.20
C GLN A 137 -12.74 6.79 -15.13
N LYS A 138 -12.94 7.65 -16.14
CA LYS A 138 -11.88 8.02 -17.07
C LYS A 138 -10.73 8.73 -16.37
N ALA A 139 -11.03 9.67 -15.48
CA ALA A 139 -10.03 10.39 -14.71
C ALA A 139 -9.21 9.47 -13.80
N ALA A 140 -9.87 8.55 -13.10
CA ALA A 140 -9.21 7.55 -12.28
C ALA A 140 -8.35 6.55 -13.08
N ALA A 141 -8.84 6.13 -14.26
CA ALA A 141 -8.07 5.26 -15.16
C ALA A 141 -6.86 5.99 -15.77
N SER A 142 -7.00 7.29 -16.10
CA SER A 142 -5.89 8.14 -16.54
C SER A 142 -4.85 8.31 -15.45
N PHE A 143 -5.27 8.53 -14.21
CA PHE A 143 -4.39 8.59 -13.05
C PHE A 143 -3.53 7.33 -12.92
N LEU A 144 -4.11 6.14 -13.02
CA LEU A 144 -3.36 4.89 -12.96
C LEU A 144 -2.24 4.85 -14.01
N LYS A 145 -2.53 5.27 -15.25
CA LYS A 145 -1.55 5.30 -16.33
C LYS A 145 -0.44 6.34 -16.12
N GLN A 146 -0.75 7.44 -15.43
CA GLN A 146 0.20 8.52 -15.17
C GLN A 146 1.12 8.23 -13.99
N VAL A 147 0.59 7.60 -12.91
CA VAL A 147 1.33 7.42 -11.68
C VAL A 147 2.14 6.13 -11.66
N MET A 148 1.64 5.09 -12.33
CA MET A 148 2.20 3.74 -12.20
C MET A 148 3.39 3.51 -13.13
N LYS A 149 4.41 2.85 -12.57
CA LYS A 149 5.58 2.34 -13.26
C LYS A 149 5.41 0.83 -13.55
N PRO A 150 6.27 0.23 -14.38
CA PRO A 150 6.15 -1.20 -14.71
C PRO A 150 6.19 -2.14 -13.50
N ALA A 151 6.87 -1.75 -12.41
CA ALA A 151 6.94 -2.55 -11.18
C ALA A 151 5.76 -2.32 -10.23
N ASP A 152 4.95 -1.29 -10.45
CA ASP A 152 3.82 -0.94 -9.61
C ASP A 152 2.61 -1.81 -9.96
N ARG A 153 1.72 -2.02 -8.96
CA ARG A 153 0.50 -2.81 -9.14
C ARG A 153 -0.71 -2.06 -8.58
N ALA A 154 -1.84 -2.23 -9.25
CA ALA A 154 -3.09 -1.66 -8.79
C ALA A 154 -4.17 -2.73 -8.60
N ALA A 155 -5.04 -2.54 -7.61
CA ALA A 155 -6.28 -3.28 -7.40
C ALA A 155 -7.46 -2.32 -7.46
N VAL A 156 -8.64 -2.83 -7.80
CA VAL A 156 -9.88 -2.03 -7.81
C VAL A 156 -10.94 -2.71 -6.96
N PHE A 157 -11.58 -1.91 -6.12
CA PHE A 157 -12.76 -2.29 -5.34
C PHE A 157 -13.91 -1.36 -5.69
N ALA A 158 -15.11 -1.91 -5.80
CA ALA A 158 -16.33 -1.12 -5.87
C ALA A 158 -16.92 -0.95 -4.47
N ILE A 159 -17.25 0.28 -4.10
CA ILE A 159 -17.99 0.60 -2.89
C ILE A 159 -19.47 0.45 -3.19
N LYS A 160 -20.09 -0.55 -2.57
CA LYS A 160 -21.51 -0.93 -2.70
C LYS A 160 -22.06 -1.32 -1.32
N GLY A 161 -23.18 -2.02 -1.29
CA GLY A 161 -23.77 -2.58 -0.07
C GLY A 161 -22.88 -3.60 0.66
N ARG A 162 -21.81 -4.04 0.04
CA ARG A 162 -20.68 -4.83 0.60
C ARG A 162 -19.43 -4.57 -0.24
N PRO A 163 -18.23 -4.80 0.32
CA PRO A 163 -16.99 -4.74 -0.45
C PRO A 163 -17.01 -5.69 -1.65
N GLU A 164 -16.66 -5.20 -2.83
CA GLU A 164 -16.54 -6.02 -4.03
C GLU A 164 -15.21 -5.75 -4.72
N MET A 165 -14.34 -6.76 -4.80
CA MET A 165 -13.09 -6.67 -5.54
C MET A 165 -13.36 -6.88 -7.02
N ILE A 166 -13.12 -5.85 -7.83
CA ILE A 166 -13.29 -5.86 -9.29
C ILE A 166 -12.01 -6.37 -9.98
N ALA A 167 -10.85 -5.98 -9.46
CA ALA A 167 -9.56 -6.44 -9.96
C ALA A 167 -8.57 -6.63 -8.80
N PRO A 168 -7.84 -7.76 -8.76
CA PRO A 168 -6.73 -7.93 -7.84
C PRO A 168 -5.53 -7.08 -8.27
N LEU A 169 -4.48 -7.01 -7.42
CA LEU A 169 -3.22 -6.34 -7.76
C LEU A 169 -2.66 -6.83 -9.08
N GLY A 170 -2.51 -5.94 -10.03
CA GLY A 170 -2.04 -6.20 -11.38
C GLY A 170 -1.52 -4.95 -12.08
N PRO A 171 -1.08 -5.09 -13.36
CA PRO A 171 -0.58 -3.97 -14.16
C PRO A 171 -1.63 -2.88 -14.37
N SER A 172 -1.17 -1.62 -14.50
CA SER A 172 -2.03 -0.43 -14.60
C SER A 172 -3.06 -0.50 -15.72
N ASP A 173 -2.66 -0.92 -16.92
CA ASP A 173 -3.55 -0.94 -18.10
C ASP A 173 -4.70 -1.93 -17.93
N ALA A 174 -4.42 -3.14 -17.46
CA ALA A 174 -5.44 -4.15 -17.19
C ALA A 174 -6.40 -3.70 -16.09
N THR A 175 -5.87 -3.08 -15.04
CA THR A 175 -6.64 -2.55 -13.91
C THR A 175 -7.49 -1.37 -14.32
N ALA A 176 -6.95 -0.43 -15.10
CA ALA A 176 -7.69 0.70 -15.65
C ALA A 176 -8.86 0.27 -16.55
N ALA A 177 -8.65 -0.77 -17.39
CA ALA A 177 -9.72 -1.33 -18.21
C ALA A 177 -10.85 -1.91 -17.35
N LYS A 178 -10.53 -2.62 -16.27
CA LYS A 178 -11.53 -3.14 -15.31
C LYS A 178 -12.29 -2.03 -14.59
N LEU A 179 -11.60 -0.95 -14.21
CA LEU A 179 -12.24 0.21 -13.59
C LEU A 179 -13.23 0.87 -14.52
N ILE A 180 -12.88 1.09 -15.79
CA ILE A 180 -13.77 1.68 -16.80
C ILE A 180 -14.99 0.79 -17.08
N ALA A 181 -14.85 -0.53 -16.93
CA ALA A 181 -15.94 -1.48 -17.16
C ALA A 181 -16.95 -1.58 -15.99
N ILE A 182 -16.74 -0.89 -14.87
CA ILE A 182 -17.72 -0.88 -13.76
C ILE A 182 -19.00 -0.19 -14.24
N PRO A 183 -20.18 -0.85 -14.20
CA PRO A 183 -21.43 -0.20 -14.60
C PRO A 183 -21.89 0.83 -13.56
N ALA A 184 -22.45 1.93 -14.03
CA ALA A 184 -23.16 2.85 -13.17
C ALA A 184 -24.37 2.16 -12.52
N ALA A 185 -24.70 2.56 -11.30
CA ALA A 185 -25.90 2.04 -10.64
C ALA A 185 -27.15 2.52 -11.39
N THR A 186 -28.07 1.58 -11.67
CA THR A 186 -29.39 1.88 -12.29
C THR A 186 -30.52 1.95 -11.26
N THR A 187 -30.23 1.56 -10.03
CA THR A 187 -31.14 1.58 -8.88
C THR A 187 -30.39 2.09 -7.65
N PRO A 188 -31.08 2.62 -6.63
CA PRO A 188 -30.45 3.03 -5.38
C PRO A 188 -29.61 1.90 -4.77
N VAL A 189 -28.31 2.15 -4.58
CA VAL A 189 -27.35 1.21 -3.99
C VAL A 189 -26.88 1.77 -2.67
N ALA A 190 -26.97 0.95 -1.64
CA ALA A 190 -26.44 1.27 -0.31
C ALA A 190 -24.90 1.28 -0.33
N THR A 191 -24.28 2.03 0.58
CA THR A 191 -22.85 2.28 0.63
C THR A 191 -22.25 1.69 1.90
N ALA A 192 -21.36 0.71 1.75
CA ALA A 192 -20.55 0.14 2.82
C ALA A 192 -19.10 0.68 2.71
N PHE A 193 -18.95 1.98 2.95
CA PHE A 193 -17.67 2.68 2.82
C PHE A 193 -16.60 2.13 3.77
N TYR A 194 -16.90 2.08 5.07
CA TYR A 194 -15.92 1.63 6.07
C TYR A 194 -15.51 0.17 5.87
N ASP A 195 -16.46 -0.71 5.58
CA ASP A 195 -16.17 -2.13 5.32
C ASP A 195 -15.29 -2.27 4.08
N THR A 196 -15.50 -1.45 3.03
CA THR A 196 -14.68 -1.51 1.79
C THR A 196 -13.27 -1.02 2.04
N VAL A 197 -13.07 0.05 2.82
CA VAL A 197 -11.72 0.52 3.17
C VAL A 197 -10.99 -0.52 4.00
N LEU A 198 -11.65 -1.14 4.99
CA LEU A 198 -11.08 -2.23 5.78
C LEU A 198 -10.71 -3.45 4.94
N ALA A 199 -11.57 -3.84 3.99
CA ALA A 199 -11.30 -4.96 3.08
C ALA A 199 -10.08 -4.67 2.19
N ALA A 200 -9.97 -3.46 1.65
CA ALA A 200 -8.82 -3.04 0.85
C ALA A 200 -7.52 -2.99 1.67
N ALA A 201 -7.58 -2.47 2.90
CA ALA A 201 -6.44 -2.46 3.82
C ALA A 201 -5.96 -3.88 4.14
N ALA A 202 -6.88 -4.78 4.49
CA ALA A 202 -6.57 -6.19 4.75
C ALA A 202 -6.00 -6.89 3.51
N TYR A 203 -6.55 -6.60 2.33
CA TYR A 203 -6.06 -7.13 1.07
C TYR A 203 -4.62 -6.67 0.77
N LEU A 204 -4.32 -5.37 0.87
CA LEU A 204 -2.96 -4.85 0.69
C LEU A 204 -1.98 -5.43 1.71
N LYS A 205 -2.39 -5.54 2.98
CA LYS A 205 -1.56 -6.14 4.04
C LYS A 205 -1.12 -7.55 3.68
N THR A 206 -2.00 -8.34 3.05
CA THR A 206 -1.77 -9.76 2.76
C THR A 206 -1.08 -9.98 1.41
N ASN A 207 -1.39 -9.14 0.40
CA ASN A 207 -1.02 -9.40 -1.00
C ASN A 207 0.09 -8.47 -1.54
N SER A 208 0.42 -7.39 -0.81
CA SER A 208 1.57 -6.55 -1.15
C SER A 208 2.86 -7.22 -0.70
N SER A 209 3.88 -7.11 -1.52
CA SER A 209 5.23 -7.54 -1.17
C SER A 209 5.83 -6.68 -0.06
N ASP A 210 6.74 -7.25 0.72
CA ASP A 210 7.48 -6.47 1.69
C ASP A 210 8.35 -5.41 0.99
N GLY A 211 8.42 -4.23 1.61
CA GLY A 211 9.15 -3.09 1.05
C GLY A 211 8.37 -2.27 0.01
N HIS A 212 7.22 -2.74 -0.51
CA HIS A 212 6.38 -1.91 -1.36
C HIS A 212 5.66 -0.82 -0.56
N ARG A 213 5.50 0.36 -1.16
CA ARG A 213 4.62 1.41 -0.63
C ARG A 213 3.17 1.02 -0.90
N ARG A 214 2.31 1.16 0.09
CA ARG A 214 0.89 0.83 -0.02
C ARG A 214 0.06 2.09 0.04
N VAL A 215 -0.88 2.21 -0.90
CA VAL A 215 -1.79 3.36 -0.99
C VAL A 215 -3.21 2.86 -1.18
N ILE A 216 -4.14 3.47 -0.46
CA ILE A 216 -5.57 3.34 -0.67
C ILE A 216 -6.05 4.69 -1.21
N LEU A 217 -6.57 4.72 -2.43
CA LEU A 217 -7.17 5.90 -3.04
C LEU A 217 -8.66 5.69 -3.20
N VAL A 218 -9.43 6.48 -2.47
CA VAL A 218 -10.90 6.42 -2.49
C VAL A 218 -11.47 7.54 -3.35
N ILE A 219 -12.43 7.19 -4.19
CA ILE A 219 -13.23 8.12 -4.99
C ILE A 219 -14.68 7.93 -4.55
N SER A 220 -15.12 8.76 -3.60
CA SER A 220 -16.43 8.65 -2.93
C SER A 220 -16.76 9.95 -2.21
N ASP A 221 -18.04 10.23 -1.97
CA ASP A 221 -18.47 11.27 -1.03
C ASP A 221 -18.32 10.85 0.46
N GLY A 222 -17.94 9.59 0.70
CA GLY A 222 -17.60 9.07 2.02
C GLY A 222 -18.81 8.77 2.90
N ASP A 223 -20.05 8.86 2.38
CA ASP A 223 -21.22 8.46 3.17
C ASP A 223 -21.26 6.94 3.38
N ASP A 224 -21.71 6.53 4.55
CA ASP A 224 -21.87 5.12 4.92
C ASP A 224 -23.20 4.90 5.62
N ASN A 225 -24.00 3.99 5.08
CA ASN A 225 -25.31 3.71 5.62
C ASN A 225 -25.54 2.24 5.95
N ILE A 226 -24.53 1.35 5.65
CA ILE A 226 -24.79 -0.10 5.74
C ILE A 226 -23.60 -0.93 6.24
N SER A 227 -22.41 -0.35 6.44
CA SER A 227 -21.28 -1.08 7.03
C SER A 227 -21.62 -1.77 8.33
N ASN A 228 -20.99 -2.90 8.61
CA ASN A 228 -21.25 -3.69 9.80
C ASN A 228 -21.14 -2.85 11.09
N ALA A 229 -20.09 -2.03 11.19
CA ALA A 229 -19.91 -1.13 12.34
C ALA A 229 -21.06 -0.13 12.55
N ILE A 230 -21.81 0.19 11.48
CA ILE A 230 -22.96 1.10 11.54
C ILE A 230 -24.24 0.37 11.92
N LYS A 231 -24.43 -0.86 11.41
CA LYS A 231 -25.62 -1.68 11.66
C LYS A 231 -25.62 -2.36 13.02
N GLU A 232 -24.44 -2.82 13.46
CA GLU A 232 -24.31 -3.58 14.68
C GLU A 232 -24.64 -2.75 15.91
N LEU A 233 -25.77 -3.04 16.52
CA LEU A 233 -26.16 -2.47 17.80
C LEU A 233 -25.37 -3.16 18.92
N SER A 234 -24.86 -2.40 19.87
CA SER A 234 -24.36 -2.99 21.12
C SER A 234 -25.49 -3.73 21.85
N ARG A 235 -25.12 -4.69 22.69
CA ARG A 235 -26.12 -5.43 23.49
C ARG A 235 -27.04 -4.50 24.29
N ALA A 236 -26.50 -3.39 24.82
CA ALA A 236 -27.26 -2.39 25.55
C ALA A 236 -28.26 -1.66 24.67
N GLU A 237 -27.84 -1.24 23.45
CA GLU A 237 -28.71 -0.58 22.47
C GLU A 237 -29.80 -1.50 21.97
N ALA A 238 -29.46 -2.76 21.64
CA ALA A 238 -30.44 -3.76 21.24
C ALA A 238 -31.50 -3.99 22.31
N ARG A 239 -31.09 -4.12 23.59
CA ARG A 239 -32.01 -4.28 24.72
C ARG A 239 -32.88 -3.04 24.92
N ALA A 240 -32.29 -1.83 24.90
CA ALA A 240 -33.07 -0.60 25.05
C ALA A 240 -34.09 -0.43 23.91
N SER A 241 -33.74 -0.87 22.69
CA SER A 241 -34.64 -0.86 21.54
C SER A 241 -35.82 -1.82 21.73
N LEU A 242 -35.55 -3.05 22.21
CA LEU A 242 -36.59 -4.04 22.50
C LEU A 242 -37.53 -3.57 23.62
N ASP A 243 -37.00 -2.87 24.62
CA ASP A 243 -37.80 -2.32 25.76
C ASP A 243 -38.59 -1.06 25.35
N GLY A 244 -38.49 -0.57 24.09
CA GLY A 244 -39.17 0.65 23.66
C GLY A 244 -38.68 1.93 24.35
N LYS A 245 -37.47 1.91 24.94
CA LYS A 245 -36.90 3.02 25.73
C LYS A 245 -35.99 3.92 24.93
N VAL A 246 -35.82 3.70 23.61
CA VAL A 246 -34.93 4.50 22.75
C VAL A 246 -35.64 5.75 22.28
N THR A 247 -35.23 6.89 22.78
CA THR A 247 -35.65 8.19 22.21
C THR A 247 -34.95 8.48 20.89
N PRO A 248 -35.53 9.30 19.99
CA PRO A 248 -34.87 9.72 18.75
C PRO A 248 -33.48 10.35 18.98
N LEU A 249 -33.33 11.11 20.04
CA LEU A 249 -32.04 11.72 20.44
C LEU A 249 -31.03 10.66 20.82
N ALA A 250 -31.41 9.67 21.65
CA ALA A 250 -30.54 8.58 22.06
C ALA A 250 -30.14 7.70 20.86
N ALA A 251 -31.05 7.42 19.93
CA ALA A 251 -30.76 6.68 18.71
C ALA A 251 -29.73 7.39 17.83
N ARG A 252 -29.87 8.72 17.68
CA ARG A 252 -28.92 9.54 16.93
C ARG A 252 -27.54 9.56 17.58
N ALA A 253 -27.46 9.80 18.90
CA ALA A 253 -26.19 9.80 19.64
C ALA A 253 -25.50 8.44 19.54
N SER A 254 -26.25 7.35 19.61
CA SER A 254 -25.75 5.99 19.44
C SER A 254 -25.17 5.77 18.04
N LEU A 255 -25.87 6.19 17.00
CA LEU A 255 -25.41 6.10 15.62
C LEU A 255 -24.11 6.91 15.41
N ASP A 256 -24.04 8.12 15.96
CA ASP A 256 -22.86 8.96 15.88
C ASP A 256 -21.67 8.29 16.59
N ALA A 257 -21.87 7.71 17.76
CA ALA A 257 -20.82 6.97 18.48
C ALA A 257 -20.35 5.71 17.71
N ARG A 258 -21.25 5.04 16.97
CA ARG A 258 -20.85 3.91 16.09
C ARG A 258 -20.00 4.39 14.91
N ARG A 259 -20.35 5.52 14.31
CA ARG A 259 -19.56 6.13 13.22
C ARG A 259 -18.14 6.50 13.67
N GLU A 260 -18.01 7.15 14.83
CA GLU A 260 -16.69 7.49 15.39
C GLU A 260 -15.83 6.23 15.65
N ARG A 261 -16.44 5.16 16.17
CA ARG A 261 -15.74 3.87 16.32
C ARG A 261 -15.33 3.28 14.97
N ALA A 262 -16.21 3.32 13.97
CA ALA A 262 -15.92 2.84 12.63
C ALA A 262 -14.72 3.59 12.01
N VAL A 263 -14.64 4.91 12.17
CA VAL A 263 -13.51 5.73 11.72
C VAL A 263 -12.22 5.30 12.42
N ALA A 264 -12.26 5.12 13.74
CA ALA A 264 -11.09 4.67 14.52
C ALA A 264 -10.62 3.27 14.09
N ASP A 265 -11.56 2.36 13.79
CA ASP A 265 -11.24 1.01 13.32
C ASP A 265 -10.67 1.03 11.89
N VAL A 266 -11.21 1.84 11.00
CA VAL A 266 -10.66 2.06 9.65
C VAL A 266 -9.25 2.66 9.73
N GLN A 267 -9.06 3.71 10.52
CA GLN A 267 -7.75 4.30 10.73
C GLN A 267 -6.74 3.25 11.21
N ARG A 268 -7.11 2.47 12.21
CA ARG A 268 -6.27 1.37 12.72
C ARG A 268 -5.98 0.32 11.65
N GLY A 269 -6.98 -0.10 10.89
CA GLY A 269 -6.84 -1.07 9.82
C GLY A 269 -5.88 -0.61 8.72
N VAL A 270 -5.99 0.64 8.29
CA VAL A 270 -5.09 1.25 7.30
C VAL A 270 -3.66 1.37 7.83
N GLN A 271 -3.49 1.80 9.09
CA GLN A 271 -2.18 1.87 9.76
C GLN A 271 -1.54 0.48 9.92
N GLN A 272 -2.33 -0.56 10.26
CA GLN A 272 -1.86 -1.94 10.35
C GLN A 272 -1.47 -2.54 8.99
N ALA A 273 -2.08 -2.04 7.91
CA ALA A 273 -1.69 -2.38 6.55
C ALA A 273 -0.43 -1.65 6.08
N ASP A 274 0.09 -0.70 6.88
CA ASP A 274 1.19 0.17 6.50
C ASP A 274 0.89 0.93 5.19
N ALA A 275 -0.34 1.44 5.07
CA ALA A 275 -0.85 2.11 3.88
C ALA A 275 -1.13 3.59 4.15
N ALA A 276 -0.90 4.45 3.15
CA ALA A 276 -1.38 5.82 3.14
C ALA A 276 -2.79 5.88 2.54
N PHE A 277 -3.68 6.67 3.15
CA PHE A 277 -5.04 6.84 2.69
C PHE A 277 -5.22 8.19 2.01
N TYR A 278 -5.66 8.14 0.77
CA TYR A 278 -6.06 9.32 -0.01
C TYR A 278 -7.55 9.23 -0.33
N SER A 279 -8.24 10.36 -0.32
CA SER A 279 -9.62 10.42 -0.78
C SER A 279 -9.86 11.61 -1.70
N VAL A 280 -10.69 11.39 -2.70
CA VAL A 280 -11.18 12.40 -3.62
C VAL A 280 -12.69 12.36 -3.57
N ASN A 281 -13.30 13.42 -3.03
CA ASN A 281 -14.76 13.54 -3.03
C ASN A 281 -15.21 14.32 -4.28
N PRO A 282 -15.80 13.63 -5.27
CA PRO A 282 -16.19 14.26 -6.53
C PRO A 282 -17.37 15.21 -6.38
N GLY A 283 -18.03 15.22 -5.23
CA GLY A 283 -19.14 16.13 -4.91
C GLY A 283 -18.69 17.56 -4.62
N GLY A 284 -17.40 17.78 -4.43
CA GLY A 284 -16.79 19.09 -4.21
C GLY A 284 -17.08 19.70 -2.84
N PRO A 285 -16.55 20.90 -2.59
CA PRO A 285 -16.90 21.70 -1.43
C PRO A 285 -18.31 22.25 -1.63
N SER A 286 -19.31 21.49 -1.24
CA SER A 286 -20.70 21.94 -1.33
C SER A 286 -20.95 23.03 -0.29
N VAL A 287 -21.29 24.23 -0.74
CA VAL A 287 -21.77 25.33 0.11
C VAL A 287 -23.07 24.94 0.84
N ARG A 288 -23.74 23.87 0.41
CA ARG A 288 -24.96 23.31 1.00
C ARG A 288 -24.74 21.91 1.58
N LEU A 289 -23.58 21.68 2.23
CA LEU A 289 -23.33 20.43 2.91
C LEU A 289 -24.38 20.23 4.01
N ASN A 290 -25.11 19.14 3.92
CA ASN A 290 -25.87 18.67 5.06
C ASN A 290 -24.89 18.08 6.11
N GLN A 291 -25.37 17.84 7.33
CA GLN A 291 -24.54 17.31 8.43
C GLN A 291 -23.91 15.97 8.08
N ILE A 292 -24.52 15.16 7.22
CA ILE A 292 -24.03 13.85 6.79
C ILE A 292 -22.78 14.02 5.93
N SER A 293 -22.86 14.83 4.87
CA SER A 293 -21.74 15.08 3.96
C SER A 293 -20.55 15.75 4.68
N THR A 294 -20.82 16.72 5.56
CA THR A 294 -19.76 17.37 6.37
C THR A 294 -19.03 16.34 7.25
N ARG A 295 -19.79 15.44 7.90
CA ARG A 295 -19.21 14.40 8.74
C ARG A 295 -18.38 13.42 7.91
N ALA A 296 -18.90 12.94 6.80
CA ALA A 296 -18.18 12.02 5.93
C ALA A 296 -16.84 12.60 5.45
N GLN A 297 -16.83 13.88 5.07
CA GLN A 297 -15.60 14.60 4.71
C GLN A 297 -14.61 14.68 5.88
N ASN A 298 -15.09 15.02 7.09
CA ASN A 298 -14.26 15.06 8.28
C ASN A 298 -13.65 13.69 8.59
N HIS A 299 -14.41 12.62 8.45
CA HIS A 299 -13.93 11.25 8.68
C HIS A 299 -12.82 10.89 7.67
N MET A 300 -13.00 11.17 6.39
CA MET A 300 -11.95 10.95 5.38
C MET A 300 -10.68 11.78 5.69
N GLN A 301 -10.84 13.04 6.12
CA GLN A 301 -9.72 13.89 6.51
C GLN A 301 -8.95 13.33 7.72
N VAL A 302 -9.67 12.83 8.73
CA VAL A 302 -9.06 12.21 9.94
C VAL A 302 -8.23 11.00 9.54
N ILE A 303 -8.77 10.10 8.72
CA ILE A 303 -8.08 8.89 8.26
C ILE A 303 -6.85 9.27 7.43
N ALA A 304 -7.00 10.19 6.48
CA ALA A 304 -5.92 10.67 5.62
C ALA A 304 -4.77 11.26 6.44
N THR A 305 -5.07 12.20 7.35
CA THR A 305 -4.07 12.83 8.21
C THR A 305 -3.32 11.82 9.08
N ALA A 306 -4.02 10.84 9.64
CA ALA A 306 -3.41 9.84 10.51
C ALA A 306 -2.47 8.88 9.77
N THR A 307 -2.68 8.70 8.46
CA THR A 307 -1.94 7.75 7.60
C THR A 307 -0.96 8.41 6.64
N GLY A 308 -0.84 9.74 6.67
CA GLY A 308 0.12 10.50 5.85
C GLY A 308 -0.34 10.80 4.43
N GLY A 309 -1.63 10.62 4.14
CA GLY A 309 -2.23 11.02 2.87
C GLY A 309 -3.03 12.31 2.96
N THR A 310 -3.91 12.54 1.98
CA THR A 310 -4.67 13.78 1.82
C THR A 310 -6.12 13.48 1.40
N ALA A 311 -7.07 14.26 1.93
CA ALA A 311 -8.45 14.26 1.49
C ALA A 311 -8.71 15.50 0.62
N PHE A 312 -9.09 15.28 -0.62
CA PHE A 312 -9.36 16.31 -1.61
C PHE A 312 -10.85 16.53 -1.80
N LEU A 313 -11.24 17.79 -1.97
CA LEU A 313 -12.61 18.23 -2.20
C LEU A 313 -12.67 19.08 -3.47
N PRO A 314 -12.37 18.51 -4.65
CA PRO A 314 -12.35 19.27 -5.90
C PRO A 314 -13.77 19.69 -6.33
N ALA A 315 -13.88 20.79 -7.05
CA ALA A 315 -14.99 20.96 -7.96
C ALA A 315 -14.94 19.87 -9.06
N ALA A 316 -16.08 19.52 -9.65
CA ALA A 316 -16.15 18.41 -10.60
C ALA A 316 -15.18 18.58 -11.79
N GLU A 317 -15.03 19.83 -12.26
CA GLU A 317 -14.13 20.23 -13.34
C GLU A 317 -12.64 20.11 -12.99
N ASP A 318 -12.29 20.12 -11.71
CA ASP A 318 -10.90 20.05 -11.22
C ASP A 318 -10.41 18.62 -10.93
N LEU A 319 -11.24 17.61 -11.19
CA LEU A 319 -10.95 16.24 -10.79
C LEU A 319 -9.63 15.69 -11.41
N GLU A 320 -9.38 15.98 -12.69
CA GLU A 320 -8.15 15.59 -13.37
C GLU A 320 -6.91 16.27 -12.76
N LYS A 321 -7.04 17.55 -12.37
CA LYS A 321 -6.00 18.30 -11.69
C LYS A 321 -5.65 17.66 -10.35
N VAL A 322 -6.67 17.32 -9.55
CA VAL A 322 -6.47 16.65 -8.26
C VAL A 322 -5.77 15.29 -8.41
N PHE A 323 -6.14 14.49 -9.42
CA PHE A 323 -5.43 13.26 -9.69
C PHE A 323 -3.96 13.49 -10.08
N SER A 324 -3.69 14.56 -10.82
CA SER A 324 -2.32 14.95 -11.14
C SER A 324 -1.54 15.40 -9.90
N GLU A 325 -2.18 16.10 -8.97
CA GLU A 325 -1.59 16.48 -7.66
C GLU A 325 -1.28 15.24 -6.82
N VAL A 326 -2.21 14.28 -6.71
CA VAL A 326 -1.97 13.00 -6.02
C VAL A 326 -0.80 12.25 -6.66
N ALA A 327 -0.74 12.20 -7.99
CA ALA A 327 0.35 11.56 -8.71
C ALA A 327 1.70 12.25 -8.44
N ALA A 328 1.74 13.57 -8.46
CA ALA A 328 2.94 14.37 -8.17
C ALA A 328 3.38 14.16 -6.71
N GLU A 329 2.44 14.16 -5.76
CA GLU A 329 2.73 13.90 -4.36
C GLU A 329 3.34 12.50 -4.16
N LEU A 330 2.72 11.45 -4.71
CA LEU A 330 3.23 10.08 -4.58
C LEU A 330 4.61 9.88 -5.20
N ARG A 331 4.95 10.61 -6.28
CA ARG A 331 6.28 10.57 -6.91
C ARG A 331 7.31 11.42 -6.18
N GLY A 332 6.87 12.50 -5.53
CA GLY A 332 7.72 13.46 -4.82
C GLY A 332 7.98 13.13 -3.35
N GLN A 333 7.50 11.99 -2.85
CA GLN A 333 7.69 11.61 -1.44
C GLN A 333 9.16 11.37 -1.11
N TYR A 334 9.57 11.80 0.08
CA TYR A 334 10.82 11.39 0.70
C TYR A 334 10.58 10.09 1.46
N LEU A 335 11.35 9.04 1.20
CA LEU A 335 11.26 7.78 1.91
C LEU A 335 12.28 7.77 3.05
N ILE A 336 11.92 8.37 4.17
CA ILE A 336 12.79 8.44 5.36
C ILE A 336 12.90 7.06 5.96
N GLN A 337 14.15 6.61 6.21
CA GLN A 337 14.44 5.31 6.79
C GLN A 337 15.25 5.48 8.07
N TYR A 338 14.88 4.74 9.10
CA TYR A 338 15.56 4.71 10.38
C TYR A 338 15.43 3.36 11.06
N TYR A 339 16.33 3.06 11.96
CA TYR A 339 16.23 1.90 12.84
C TYR A 339 15.64 2.34 14.18
N SER A 340 14.48 1.78 14.54
CA SER A 340 13.83 2.13 15.81
C SER A 340 14.68 1.71 17.00
N ASN A 341 14.99 2.65 17.90
CA ASN A 341 15.68 2.42 19.16
C ASN A 341 14.74 1.91 20.27
N SER A 342 13.48 1.70 19.98
CA SER A 342 12.49 1.27 20.96
C SER A 342 12.69 -0.20 21.31
N GLN A 343 12.95 -0.46 22.58
CA GLN A 343 13.03 -1.83 23.14
C GLN A 343 11.63 -2.41 23.43
N ALA A 344 10.55 -1.69 23.14
CA ALA A 344 9.21 -2.17 23.37
C ALA A 344 8.94 -3.41 22.52
N THR A 345 8.79 -4.55 23.18
CA THR A 345 8.38 -5.81 22.56
C THR A 345 6.87 -5.77 22.31
N GLY A 346 6.44 -6.14 21.11
CA GLY A 346 5.03 -6.32 20.78
C GLY A 346 4.52 -5.45 19.63
N SER A 347 3.26 -5.67 19.29
CA SER A 347 2.54 -5.04 18.18
C SER A 347 1.80 -3.75 18.57
N GLN A 348 2.28 -3.05 19.61
CA GLN A 348 1.66 -1.79 20.03
C GLN A 348 1.95 -0.67 19.02
N PHE A 349 0.97 0.22 18.83
CA PHE A 349 1.12 1.38 17.99
C PHE A 349 2.22 2.29 18.52
N ARG A 350 3.14 2.72 17.64
CA ARG A 350 4.22 3.66 17.94
C ARG A 350 3.98 4.95 17.20
N ARG A 351 3.92 6.05 17.96
CA ARG A 351 3.75 7.38 17.38
C ARG A 351 5.05 7.88 16.79
N ILE A 352 4.96 8.48 15.62
CA ILE A 352 6.08 9.18 14.99
C ILE A 352 5.66 10.60 14.60
N ALA A 353 6.65 11.49 14.60
CA ALA A 353 6.50 12.85 14.08
C ALA A 353 7.71 13.18 13.20
N VAL A 354 7.45 13.72 12.02
CA VAL A 354 8.50 14.21 11.12
C VAL A 354 8.34 15.73 11.00
N THR A 355 9.44 16.47 11.18
CA THR A 355 9.44 17.93 11.13
C THR A 355 10.62 18.43 10.28
N LEU A 356 10.55 19.70 9.88
CA LEU A 356 11.60 20.45 9.20
C LEU A 356 11.96 21.67 10.05
N PRO A 357 12.82 21.54 11.10
CA PRO A 357 13.05 22.60 12.08
C PRO A 357 13.56 23.93 11.47
N ALA A 358 14.36 23.84 10.40
CA ALA A 358 14.92 25.02 9.72
C ALA A 358 14.00 25.62 8.65
N LYS A 359 12.84 25.01 8.37
CA LYS A 359 11.93 25.39 7.26
C LYS A 359 10.46 25.40 7.73
N PRO A 360 10.07 26.26 8.70
CA PRO A 360 8.74 26.25 9.32
C PRO A 360 7.61 26.60 8.36
N ASP A 361 7.90 27.27 7.24
CA ASP A 361 6.92 27.65 6.23
C ASP A 361 6.45 26.46 5.36
N LEU A 362 7.19 25.35 5.41
CA LEU A 362 6.84 24.14 4.67
C LEU A 362 5.91 23.26 5.52
N ARG A 363 4.96 22.60 4.85
CA ARG A 363 4.05 21.65 5.50
C ARG A 363 4.54 20.23 5.26
N VAL A 364 4.74 19.50 6.35
CA VAL A 364 5.14 18.08 6.34
C VAL A 364 3.90 17.22 6.55
N ARG A 365 3.73 16.22 5.69
CA ARG A 365 2.72 15.17 5.84
C ARG A 365 3.41 13.82 5.90
N ALA A 366 3.17 13.11 6.99
CA ALA A 366 3.65 11.77 7.23
C ALA A 366 2.63 11.02 8.09
N ARG A 367 2.68 9.69 8.08
CA ARG A 367 1.85 8.92 9.02
C ARG A 367 2.18 9.28 10.47
N GLN A 368 1.16 9.32 11.32
CA GLN A 368 1.32 9.67 12.74
C GLN A 368 1.89 8.54 13.58
N GLY A 369 2.09 7.37 13.01
CA GLY A 369 2.64 6.21 13.68
C GLY A 369 2.49 4.94 12.86
N TYR A 370 2.92 3.83 13.44
CA TYR A 370 2.90 2.52 12.80
C TYR A 370 2.75 1.39 13.81
N TYR A 371 2.41 0.21 13.33
CA TYR A 371 2.45 -1.04 14.10
C TYR A 371 3.71 -1.79 13.70
N PRO A 372 4.65 -2.06 14.64
CA PRO A 372 5.85 -2.83 14.33
C PRO A 372 5.50 -4.21 13.79
N LYS A 373 6.24 -4.65 12.76
CA LYS A 373 6.16 -6.04 12.30
C LYS A 373 6.84 -6.90 13.36
N VAL A 374 6.10 -7.82 13.95
CA VAL A 374 6.69 -8.84 14.83
C VAL A 374 7.55 -9.73 13.94
N GLY A 375 8.86 -9.78 14.17
CA GLY A 375 9.76 -10.67 13.42
C GLY A 375 9.25 -12.10 13.50
N LYS A 376 9.18 -12.76 12.34
CA LYS A 376 8.88 -14.20 12.27
C LYS A 376 10.10 -14.99 12.74
#